data_b04a9a2d1dd35039cb8d7ae5f512be4b
#
_entry.id   b04a9a2d1dd35039cb8d7ae5f512be4b
#
_cell.length_a   1.000
_cell.length_b   1.000
_cell.length_c   1.000
_cell.angle_alpha   90.00
_cell.angle_beta   90.00
_cell.angle_gamma   90.00
#
_symmetry.space_group_name_H-M   'P 1'
#
loop_
_entity.id
_entity.type
_entity.pdbx_description
1 polymer ?
#
loop_
_entity_poly.entity_id
_entity_poly.type
_entity_poly.pdbx_seq_one_letter_code
_entity_poly.pdbx_strand_id
1 'polypeptide(L)'
;MRAVKGTFGYLDKKKQNAILWTILCFGISLAVFLAGYLTTGSRKNLLTVVAVLGCLPACKSIVNLIMLCRAKGCSREAYEQIRLCEGRLIGMCDLYFTSYQKNFPISHMVVDGKVILGFSENEKCDPDAAIAHLQTMLKQGGFKDYTIT
;
A
#
# COMPACT_ATOMS: atom_id res chain seq x y z
N MET A 1 -8.80 14.28 -1.54
CA MET A 1 -9.31 13.48 -2.69
C MET A 1 -9.08 12.00 -2.44
N ARG A 2 -10.10 11.16 -2.55
CA ARG A 2 -9.93 9.71 -2.40
C ARG A 2 -9.18 9.16 -3.61
N ALA A 3 -8.05 8.51 -3.39
CA ALA A 3 -7.33 7.80 -4.44
C ALA A 3 -8.15 6.55 -4.84
N VAL A 4 -8.43 6.40 -6.12
CA VAL A 4 -9.16 5.25 -6.65
C VAL A 4 -8.15 4.11 -6.83
N LYS A 5 -8.47 2.91 -6.31
CA LYS A 5 -7.62 1.73 -6.45
C LYS A 5 -7.54 1.31 -7.92
N GLY A 6 -6.35 0.90 -8.37
CA GLY A 6 -6.14 0.44 -9.74
C GLY A 6 -5.89 1.55 -10.76
N THR A 7 -5.78 2.83 -10.33
CA THR A 7 -5.42 3.94 -11.22
C THR A 7 -3.93 4.25 -11.09
N PHE A 8 -3.33 4.72 -12.19
CA PHE A 8 -1.94 5.17 -12.20
C PHE A 8 -1.67 6.25 -11.15
N GLY A 9 -0.57 6.12 -10.41
CA GLY A 9 -0.21 7.05 -9.33
C GLY A 9 -1.02 6.89 -8.04
N TYR A 10 -1.79 5.81 -7.90
CA TYR A 10 -2.50 5.49 -6.67
C TYR A 10 -1.56 5.35 -5.48
N LEU A 11 -0.43 4.65 -5.66
CA LEU A 11 0.56 4.44 -4.61
C LEU A 11 1.18 5.74 -4.13
N ASP A 12 1.49 6.69 -5.02
CA ASP A 12 2.08 7.97 -4.65
C ASP A 12 1.14 8.83 -3.84
N LYS A 13 -0.13 8.91 -4.25
CA LYS A 13 -1.16 9.61 -3.46
C LYS A 13 -1.37 8.96 -2.09
N LYS A 14 -1.32 7.64 -2.04
CA LYS A 14 -1.45 6.89 -0.79
C LYS A 14 -0.25 7.11 0.14
N LYS A 15 0.97 7.22 -0.42
CA LYS A 15 2.19 7.58 0.33
C LYS A 15 2.06 8.99 0.94
N GLN A 16 1.66 9.99 0.16
CA GLN A 16 1.47 11.35 0.65
C GLN A 16 0.45 11.42 1.79
N ASN A 17 -0.69 10.75 1.65
CA ASN A 17 -1.69 10.69 2.70
C ASN A 17 -1.18 9.95 3.96
N ALA A 18 -0.39 8.89 3.79
CA ALA A 18 0.20 8.16 4.91
C ALA A 18 1.22 9.01 5.66
N ILE A 19 2.05 9.80 4.95
CA ILE A 19 2.99 10.75 5.56
C ILE A 19 2.23 11.79 6.38
N LEU A 20 1.21 12.41 5.80
CA LEU A 20 0.41 13.43 6.47
C LEU A 20 -0.25 12.88 7.74
N TRP A 21 -0.86 11.70 7.67
CA TRP A 21 -1.47 11.02 8.82
C TRP A 21 -0.45 10.70 9.92
N THR A 22 0.74 10.24 9.53
CA THR A 22 1.82 9.92 10.47
C THR A 22 2.29 11.16 11.21
N ILE A 23 2.53 12.26 10.50
CA ILE A 23 2.93 13.56 11.10
C ILE A 23 1.83 14.05 12.04
N LEU A 24 0.57 13.97 11.64
CA LEU A 24 -0.56 14.41 12.46
C LEU A 24 -0.67 13.59 13.76
N CYS A 25 -0.57 12.26 13.69
CA CYS A 25 -0.62 11.39 14.87
C CYS A 25 0.53 11.68 15.84
N PHE A 26 1.76 11.87 15.33
CA PHE A 26 2.90 12.25 16.18
C PHE A 26 2.74 13.64 16.76
N GLY A 27 2.27 14.62 15.98
CA GLY A 27 2.03 15.98 16.43
C GLY A 27 1.04 16.04 17.59
N ILE A 28 -0.06 15.31 17.50
CA ILE A 28 -1.07 15.22 18.58
C ILE A 28 -0.45 14.61 19.84
N SER A 29 0.26 13.46 19.70
CA SER A 29 0.87 12.79 20.84
C SER A 29 1.90 13.69 21.54
N LEU A 30 2.70 14.41 20.76
CA LEU A 30 3.70 15.36 21.28
C LEU A 30 3.04 16.57 21.97
N ALA A 31 1.97 17.10 21.38
CA ALA A 31 1.23 18.23 21.97
C ALA A 31 0.62 17.85 23.33
N VAL A 32 0.01 16.66 23.44
CA VAL A 32 -0.54 16.15 24.70
C VAL A 32 0.57 15.98 25.76
N PHE A 33 1.73 15.45 25.34
CA PHE A 33 2.87 15.29 26.25
C PHE A 33 3.38 16.64 26.75
N LEU A 34 3.57 17.61 25.87
CA LEU A 34 4.03 18.96 26.22
C LEU A 34 3.03 19.67 27.14
N ALA A 35 1.74 19.61 26.83
CA ALA A 35 0.70 20.18 27.69
C ALA A 35 0.74 19.56 29.08
N GLY A 36 0.87 18.23 29.19
CA GLY A 36 1.00 17.55 30.48
C GLY A 36 2.24 17.96 31.26
N TYR A 37 3.37 18.11 30.59
CA TYR A 37 4.61 18.53 31.19
C TYR A 37 4.56 19.99 31.70
N LEU A 38 4.02 20.89 30.90
CA LEU A 38 3.92 22.32 31.24
C LEU A 38 2.93 22.61 32.39
N THR A 39 1.82 21.82 32.44
CA THR A 39 0.79 22.02 33.48
C THR A 39 1.17 21.46 34.84
N THR A 40 1.95 20.36 34.86
CA THR A 40 2.20 19.61 36.12
C THR A 40 3.65 19.73 36.60
N GLY A 41 4.58 20.18 35.72
CA GLY A 41 6.01 20.22 36.04
C GLY A 41 6.65 18.87 36.31
N SER A 42 5.89 17.76 36.16
CA SER A 42 6.31 16.39 36.44
C SER A 42 6.08 15.47 35.25
N ARG A 43 7.05 14.58 35.03
CA ARG A 43 6.91 13.54 34.00
C ARG A 43 5.99 12.39 34.41
N LYS A 44 5.66 12.28 35.68
CA LYS A 44 4.77 11.23 36.24
C LYS A 44 3.32 11.74 36.28
N ASN A 45 2.74 11.96 35.11
CA ASN A 45 1.38 12.49 35.01
C ASN A 45 0.52 11.57 34.14
N LEU A 46 -0.79 11.55 34.42
CA LEU A 46 -1.78 10.81 33.63
C LEU A 46 -1.71 11.18 32.14
N LEU A 47 -1.47 12.47 31.81
CA LEU A 47 -1.29 12.94 30.42
C LEU A 47 -0.09 12.31 29.73
N THR A 48 0.98 11.96 30.46
CA THR A 48 2.12 11.23 29.91
C THR A 48 1.71 9.81 29.50
N VAL A 49 0.87 9.15 30.29
CA VAL A 49 0.32 7.82 29.94
C VAL A 49 -0.53 7.91 28.69
N VAL A 50 -1.40 8.91 28.59
CA VAL A 50 -2.23 9.16 27.39
C VAL A 50 -1.37 9.43 26.15
N ALA A 51 -0.30 10.21 26.28
CA ALA A 51 0.63 10.50 25.21
C ALA A 51 1.36 9.22 24.72
N VAL A 52 1.80 8.36 25.65
CA VAL A 52 2.42 7.06 25.32
C VAL A 52 1.42 6.15 24.58
N LEU A 53 0.18 6.06 25.05
CA LEU A 53 -0.87 5.32 24.36
C LEU A 53 -1.15 5.89 22.97
N GLY A 54 -1.08 7.20 22.80
CA GLY A 54 -1.21 7.88 21.50
C GLY A 54 -0.07 7.55 20.52
N CYS A 55 1.09 7.10 21.01
CA CYS A 55 2.18 6.64 20.14
C CYS A 55 1.88 5.30 19.45
N LEU A 56 0.98 4.47 19.97
CA LEU A 56 0.64 3.18 19.36
C LEU A 56 0.06 3.33 17.94
N PRO A 57 -0.97 4.17 17.69
CA PRO A 57 -1.45 4.40 16.33
C PRO A 57 -0.40 5.08 15.44
N ALA A 58 0.47 5.91 16.02
CA ALA A 58 1.56 6.53 15.29
C ALA A 58 2.58 5.48 14.80
N CYS A 59 2.98 4.52 15.64
CA CYS A 59 3.85 3.42 15.25
C CYS A 59 3.24 2.56 14.12
N LYS A 60 1.94 2.26 14.21
CA LYS A 60 1.23 1.55 13.13
C LYS A 60 1.28 2.33 11.82
N SER A 61 1.14 3.65 11.88
CA SER A 61 1.23 4.52 10.70
C SER A 61 2.62 4.51 10.08
N ILE A 62 3.68 4.49 10.89
CA ILE A 62 5.07 4.37 10.40
C ILE A 62 5.28 3.05 9.66
N VAL A 63 4.86 1.94 10.25
CA VAL A 63 5.01 0.61 9.60
C VAL A 63 4.29 0.59 8.25
N ASN A 64 3.07 1.13 8.19
CA ASN A 64 2.32 1.26 6.95
C ASN A 64 3.04 2.17 5.92
N LEU A 65 3.62 3.27 6.37
CA LEU A 65 4.39 4.18 5.54
C LEU A 65 5.64 3.49 4.97
N ILE A 66 6.41 2.77 5.79
CA ILE A 66 7.59 2.02 5.34
C ILE A 66 7.20 1.00 4.28
N MET A 67 6.09 0.29 4.48
CA MET A 67 5.58 -0.69 3.53
C MET A 67 5.19 -0.04 2.20
N LEU A 68 4.53 1.12 2.24
CA LEU A 68 4.18 1.90 1.05
C LEU A 68 5.41 2.50 0.34
N CYS A 69 6.43 2.91 1.08
CA CYS A 69 7.68 3.39 0.49
C CYS A 69 8.46 2.29 -0.24
N ARG A 70 8.36 1.05 0.25
CA ARG A 70 8.95 -0.12 -0.44
C ARG A 70 8.15 -0.55 -1.67
N ALA A 71 6.88 -0.23 -1.74
CA ALA A 71 6.06 -0.49 -2.91
C ALA A 71 6.43 0.49 -4.02
N LYS A 72 6.99 -0.02 -5.13
CA LYS A 72 7.20 0.74 -6.36
C LYS A 72 5.95 0.60 -7.21
N GLY A 73 5.40 1.73 -7.67
CA GLY A 73 4.31 1.75 -8.64
C GLY A 73 4.83 1.56 -10.07
N CYS A 74 3.92 1.54 -11.03
CA CYS A 74 4.25 1.52 -12.45
C CYS A 74 4.99 2.80 -12.85
N SER A 75 6.07 2.68 -13.63
CA SER A 75 6.74 3.85 -14.20
C SER A 75 5.85 4.53 -15.23
N ARG A 76 6.06 5.82 -15.43
CA ARG A 76 5.28 6.59 -16.40
C ARG A 76 5.50 6.10 -17.82
N GLU A 77 6.73 5.72 -18.12
CA GLU A 77 7.12 5.20 -19.45
C GLU A 77 6.43 3.87 -19.75
N ALA A 78 6.48 2.93 -18.81
CA ALA A 78 5.78 1.64 -18.95
C ALA A 78 4.27 1.83 -19.04
N TYR A 79 3.70 2.71 -18.23
CA TYR A 79 2.27 3.02 -18.28
C TYR A 79 1.83 3.57 -19.64
N GLU A 80 2.58 4.51 -20.23
CA GLU A 80 2.25 5.09 -21.54
C GLU A 80 2.32 4.03 -22.66
N GLN A 81 3.34 3.15 -22.61
CA GLN A 81 3.45 2.05 -23.59
C GLN A 81 2.32 1.02 -23.46
N ILE A 82 2.02 0.60 -22.22
CA ILE A 82 0.95 -0.38 -21.97
C ILE A 82 -0.40 0.18 -22.39
N ARG A 83 -0.68 1.46 -22.09
CA ARG A 83 -1.93 2.12 -22.45
C ARG A 83 -2.16 2.18 -23.96
N LEU A 84 -1.12 2.28 -24.77
CA LEU A 84 -1.21 2.22 -26.23
C LEU A 84 -1.64 0.83 -26.73
N CYS A 85 -1.23 -0.22 -26.02
CA CYS A 85 -1.51 -1.62 -26.36
C CYS A 85 -2.82 -2.15 -25.74
N GLU A 86 -3.28 -1.55 -24.63
CA GLU A 86 -4.39 -2.03 -23.82
C GLU A 86 -5.75 -1.95 -24.55
N GLY A 87 -5.94 -0.95 -25.40
CA GLY A 87 -7.14 -0.79 -26.21
C GLY A 87 -8.44 -0.69 -25.40
N ARG A 88 -9.29 -1.73 -25.47
CA ARG A 88 -10.58 -1.84 -24.75
C ARG A 88 -10.51 -2.75 -23.53
N LEU A 89 -9.35 -3.27 -23.18
CA LEU A 89 -9.19 -4.19 -22.06
C LEU A 89 -9.28 -3.46 -20.72
N ILE A 90 -9.61 -4.22 -19.68
CA ILE A 90 -9.67 -3.67 -18.31
C ILE A 90 -8.29 -3.78 -17.69
N GLY A 91 -7.57 -2.66 -17.63
CA GLY A 91 -6.28 -2.56 -16.98
C GLY A 91 -6.37 -1.97 -15.59
N MET A 92 -5.51 -2.47 -14.71
CA MET A 92 -5.33 -1.99 -13.35
C MET A 92 -3.86 -1.74 -13.07
N CYS A 93 -3.54 -0.56 -12.54
CA CYS A 93 -2.18 -0.16 -12.20
C CYS A 93 -1.94 -0.22 -10.69
N ASP A 94 -0.66 -0.22 -10.31
CA ASP A 94 -0.23 -0.04 -8.93
C ASP A 94 -0.80 -1.09 -7.97
N LEU A 95 -0.80 -2.36 -8.37
CA LEU A 95 -1.28 -3.46 -7.55
C LEU A 95 -0.17 -3.96 -6.61
N TYR A 96 -0.53 -4.22 -5.38
CA TYR A 96 0.39 -4.74 -4.38
C TYR A 96 -0.27 -5.89 -3.62
N PHE A 97 0.12 -7.10 -3.97
CA PHE A 97 -0.37 -8.30 -3.29
C PHE A 97 0.56 -8.68 -2.16
N THR A 98 -0.02 -8.95 -1.01
CA THR A 98 0.72 -9.37 0.18
C THR A 98 0.38 -10.81 0.51
N SER A 99 1.39 -11.66 0.58
CA SER A 99 1.30 -12.99 1.13
C SER A 99 1.94 -13.03 2.51
N TYR A 100 1.73 -14.11 3.23
CA TYR A 100 2.33 -14.32 4.55
C TYR A 100 3.86 -14.32 4.50
N GLN A 101 4.46 -14.80 3.43
CA GLN A 101 5.92 -14.92 3.28
C GLN A 101 6.55 -13.86 2.39
N LYS A 102 5.87 -13.43 1.34
CA LYS A 102 6.41 -12.52 0.32
C LYS A 102 5.37 -11.49 -0.10
N ASN A 103 5.85 -10.36 -0.59
CA ASN A 103 5.03 -9.32 -1.20
C ASN A 103 5.28 -9.31 -2.71
N PHE A 104 4.21 -9.19 -3.48
CA PHE A 104 4.26 -9.20 -4.94
C PHE A 104 3.79 -7.82 -5.47
N PRO A 105 4.72 -6.91 -5.79
CA PRO A 105 4.39 -5.67 -6.47
C PRO A 105 4.14 -5.97 -7.94
N ILE A 106 2.94 -5.70 -8.42
CA ILE A 106 2.55 -5.83 -9.81
C ILE A 106 2.26 -4.42 -10.33
N SER A 107 3.09 -3.97 -11.27
CA SER A 107 3.02 -2.62 -11.82
C SER A 107 1.76 -2.42 -12.63
N HIS A 108 1.37 -3.41 -13.43
CA HIS A 108 0.18 -3.38 -14.24
C HIS A 108 -0.42 -4.78 -14.40
N MET A 109 -1.74 -4.86 -14.47
CA MET A 109 -2.48 -6.10 -14.71
C MET A 109 -3.61 -5.82 -15.68
N VAL A 110 -3.76 -6.67 -16.69
CA VAL A 110 -4.82 -6.61 -17.69
C VAL A 110 -5.65 -7.87 -17.63
N VAL A 111 -6.95 -7.73 -17.74
CA VAL A 111 -7.89 -8.84 -17.75
C VAL A 111 -8.60 -8.88 -19.10
N ASP A 112 -8.47 -10.02 -19.78
CA ASP A 112 -9.17 -10.32 -21.01
C ASP A 112 -9.93 -11.66 -20.86
N GLY A 113 -11.23 -11.55 -20.66
CA GLY A 113 -12.09 -12.73 -20.43
C GLY A 113 -11.62 -13.56 -19.21
N LYS A 114 -11.02 -14.73 -19.49
CA LYS A 114 -10.47 -15.63 -18.45
C LYS A 114 -8.95 -15.59 -18.35
N VAL A 115 -8.30 -14.73 -19.11
CA VAL A 115 -6.84 -14.56 -19.10
C VAL A 115 -6.48 -13.31 -18.32
N ILE A 116 -5.55 -13.43 -17.41
CA ILE A 116 -5.00 -12.35 -16.63
C ILE A 116 -3.50 -12.25 -16.95
N LEU A 117 -3.11 -11.09 -17.48
CA LEU A 117 -1.72 -10.76 -17.78
C LEU A 117 -1.20 -9.81 -16.71
N GLY A 118 -0.13 -10.17 -16.03
CA GLY A 118 0.53 -9.35 -15.01
C GLY A 118 1.89 -8.87 -15.50
N PHE A 119 2.20 -7.60 -15.27
CA PHE A 119 3.49 -7.01 -15.54
C PHE A 119 4.10 -6.42 -14.27
N SER A 120 5.34 -6.76 -13.98
CA SER A 120 6.08 -6.21 -12.84
C SER A 120 7.43 -5.66 -13.28
N GLU A 121 7.73 -4.41 -12.92
CA GLU A 121 9.05 -3.79 -13.13
C GLU A 121 10.05 -4.14 -12.03
N ASN A 122 9.64 -4.94 -11.04
CA ASN A 122 10.51 -5.28 -9.93
C ASN A 122 11.24 -6.60 -10.21
N GLU A 123 12.54 -6.54 -10.47
CA GLU A 123 13.41 -7.70 -10.70
C GLU A 123 13.40 -8.72 -9.54
N LYS A 124 13.03 -8.28 -8.33
CA LYS A 124 12.92 -9.16 -7.15
C LYS A 124 11.57 -9.86 -7.04
N CYS A 125 10.64 -9.59 -7.95
CA CYS A 125 9.37 -10.26 -7.99
C CYS A 125 9.57 -11.64 -8.64
N ASP A 126 9.26 -12.69 -7.89
CA ASP A 126 9.26 -14.06 -8.39
C ASP A 126 7.91 -14.29 -9.11
N PRO A 127 7.90 -14.41 -10.46
CA PRO A 127 6.65 -14.50 -11.20
C PRO A 127 5.89 -15.77 -10.89
N ASP A 128 6.57 -16.90 -10.73
CA ASP A 128 5.92 -18.19 -10.48
C ASP A 128 5.23 -18.21 -9.12
N ALA A 129 5.88 -17.66 -8.10
CA ALA A 129 5.30 -17.52 -6.77
C ALA A 129 4.13 -16.52 -6.76
N ALA A 130 4.19 -15.45 -7.56
CA ALA A 130 3.11 -14.49 -7.69
C ALA A 130 1.88 -15.12 -8.37
N ILE A 131 2.09 -15.87 -9.46
CA ILE A 131 1.04 -16.59 -10.19
C ILE A 131 0.36 -17.60 -9.25
N ALA A 132 1.12 -18.43 -8.53
CA ALA A 132 0.58 -19.41 -7.60
C ALA A 132 -0.25 -18.76 -6.49
N HIS A 133 0.22 -17.62 -5.95
CA HIS A 133 -0.50 -16.87 -4.94
C HIS A 133 -1.81 -16.30 -5.48
N LEU A 134 -1.78 -15.66 -6.64
CA LEU A 134 -2.96 -15.11 -7.30
C LEU A 134 -3.99 -16.18 -7.66
N GLN A 135 -3.55 -17.32 -8.17
CA GLN A 135 -4.43 -18.47 -8.44
C GLN A 135 -5.12 -18.96 -7.16
N THR A 136 -4.38 -19.03 -6.06
CA THR A 136 -4.96 -19.41 -4.75
C THR A 136 -6.01 -18.41 -4.30
N MET A 137 -5.73 -17.10 -4.42
CA MET A 137 -6.68 -16.03 -4.08
C MET A 137 -7.94 -16.09 -4.95
N LEU A 138 -7.79 -16.29 -6.27
CA LEU A 138 -8.92 -16.42 -7.19
C LEU A 138 -9.79 -17.64 -6.85
N LYS A 139 -9.17 -18.79 -6.58
CA LYS A 139 -9.90 -19.99 -6.15
C LYS A 139 -10.67 -19.78 -4.85
N GLN A 140 -10.07 -19.09 -3.87
CA GLN A 140 -10.74 -18.72 -2.61
C GLN A 140 -11.89 -17.74 -2.84
N GLY A 141 -11.77 -16.84 -3.82
CA GLY A 141 -12.83 -15.93 -4.24
C GLY A 141 -13.95 -16.58 -5.07
N GLY A 142 -13.86 -17.89 -5.36
CA GLY A 142 -14.85 -18.61 -6.17
C GLY A 142 -14.63 -18.49 -7.67
N PHE A 143 -13.56 -17.81 -8.10
CA PHE A 143 -13.20 -17.67 -9.52
C PHE A 143 -12.33 -18.86 -9.94
N LYS A 144 -12.97 -19.84 -10.63
CA LYS A 144 -12.30 -21.00 -11.18
C LYS A 144 -12.06 -20.75 -12.68
N ASP A 145 -11.01 -21.36 -13.24
CA ASP A 145 -10.69 -21.34 -14.67
C ASP A 145 -10.10 -20.01 -15.21
N TYR A 146 -9.36 -19.28 -14.38
CA TYR A 146 -8.55 -18.15 -14.85
C TYR A 146 -7.11 -18.59 -15.09
N THR A 147 -6.58 -18.24 -16.27
CA THR A 147 -5.16 -18.42 -16.62
C THR A 147 -4.42 -17.12 -16.29
N ILE A 148 -3.33 -17.23 -15.53
CA ILE A 148 -2.49 -16.10 -15.15
C ILE A 148 -1.14 -16.27 -15.81
N THR A 149 -0.67 -15.22 -16.46
CA THR A 149 0.65 -15.16 -17.12
C THR A 149 1.36 -13.88 -16.74
#